data_99062f7dbacc3549fefff5677a7d999b
#
_entry.id   99062f7dbacc3549fefff5677a7d999b
#
_cell.length_a   1.000
_cell.length_b   1.000
_cell.length_c   1.000
_cell.angle_alpha   90.00
_cell.angle_beta   90.00
_cell.angle_gamma   90.00
#
_symmetry.space_group_name_H-M   'P 1'
#
loop_
_entity.id
_entity.type
_entity.pdbx_description
1 polymer ?
#
loop_
_entity_poly.entity_id
_entity_poly.type
_entity_poly.pdbx_seq_one_letter_code
_entity_poly.pdbx_strand_id
1 'polypeptide(L)'
;AFGGSLYQDIETQRPGALQHRNAVTYDQNFHEIEFVSGTHLAQMYPGRRRARVNSIHHQGIKRLAPDFEIEAFSHPDVVPEAIRRRASPGRGYIAATQWHPEFHTSDSNTLDDTPILNDFLGACTAARVQAPAPGHSPFQIRDRAARLLRQALLRNH
;
A
#
# COMPACT_ATOMS: atom_id res chain seq x y z
N ALA A 1 8.62 9.48 2.70
CA ALA A 1 8.46 9.31 4.14
C ALA A 1 9.36 8.16 4.66
N PHE A 2 9.44 7.01 3.96
CA PHE A 2 10.15 5.81 4.42
C PHE A 2 11.56 5.64 3.81
N GLY A 3 12.06 6.59 3.03
CA GLY A 3 13.43 6.58 2.48
C GLY A 3 13.59 5.90 1.12
N GLY A 4 12.51 5.51 0.46
CA GLY A 4 12.52 5.03 -0.93
C GLY A 4 12.57 6.18 -1.94
N SER A 5 12.51 5.84 -3.24
CA SER A 5 12.36 6.80 -4.34
C SER A 5 11.42 6.26 -5.40
N LEU A 6 10.84 7.17 -6.21
CA LEU A 6 9.91 6.85 -7.29
C LEU A 6 10.52 7.21 -8.65
N TYR A 7 10.12 6.49 -9.69
CA TYR A 7 10.12 7.03 -11.04
C TYR A 7 9.05 8.12 -11.09
N GLN A 8 9.40 9.29 -11.58
CA GLN A 8 8.44 10.38 -11.78
C GLN A 8 7.56 10.14 -13.00
N ASP A 9 8.12 9.46 -13.96
CA ASP A 9 7.45 8.96 -15.15
C ASP A 9 8.19 7.71 -15.64
N ILE A 10 7.48 6.58 -15.65
CA ILE A 10 8.07 5.27 -15.96
C ILE A 10 8.51 5.23 -17.42
N GLU A 11 7.66 5.66 -18.35
CA GLU A 11 7.97 5.61 -19.80
C GLU A 11 9.23 6.40 -20.14
N THR A 12 9.35 7.62 -19.58
CA THR A 12 10.50 8.50 -19.83
C THR A 12 11.78 7.98 -19.17
N GLN A 13 11.69 7.49 -17.94
CA GLN A 13 12.87 7.13 -17.14
C GLN A 13 13.28 5.66 -17.29
N ARG A 14 12.44 4.85 -17.92
CA ARG A 14 12.67 3.42 -18.14
C ARG A 14 12.20 3.02 -19.54
N PRO A 15 12.97 3.38 -20.58
CA PRO A 15 12.63 3.04 -21.95
C PRO A 15 12.42 1.53 -22.13
N GLY A 16 11.31 1.16 -22.78
CA GLY A 16 10.91 -0.25 -22.97
C GLY A 16 10.05 -0.83 -21.85
N ALA A 17 9.71 -0.07 -20.81
CA ALA A 17 8.68 -0.44 -19.86
C ALA A 17 7.30 -0.55 -20.53
N LEU A 18 6.38 -1.28 -19.91
CA LEU A 18 4.98 -1.31 -20.30
C LEU A 18 4.38 0.10 -20.20
N GLN A 19 3.34 0.35 -21.01
CA GLN A 19 2.51 1.53 -20.83
C GLN A 19 1.56 1.34 -19.66
N HIS A 20 2.01 1.75 -18.46
CA HIS A 20 1.24 1.63 -17.22
C HIS A 20 0.07 2.61 -17.14
N ARG A 21 0.01 3.60 -18.02
CA ARG A 21 -1.10 4.53 -18.14
C ARG A 21 -1.37 4.85 -19.59
N ASN A 22 -2.61 4.65 -20.00
CA ASN A 22 -3.09 5.07 -21.31
C ASN A 22 -4.32 5.96 -21.13
N ALA A 23 -4.22 7.23 -21.55
CA ALA A 23 -5.30 8.20 -21.37
C ALA A 23 -6.54 7.90 -22.23
N VAL A 24 -6.38 7.13 -23.31
CA VAL A 24 -7.47 6.79 -24.24
C VAL A 24 -8.27 5.61 -23.69
N THR A 25 -7.57 4.59 -23.17
CA THR A 25 -8.21 3.37 -22.64
C THR A 25 -8.48 3.43 -21.14
N TYR A 26 -7.88 4.35 -20.42
CA TYR A 26 -7.93 4.65 -18.99
C TYR A 26 -8.15 3.43 -18.08
N ASP A 27 -9.42 3.11 -17.75
CA ASP A 27 -9.83 1.97 -16.90
C ASP A 27 -9.81 0.61 -17.63
N GLN A 28 -9.59 0.61 -18.91
CA GLN A 28 -9.43 -0.58 -19.78
C GLN A 28 -7.95 -0.94 -20.01
N ASN A 29 -7.02 -0.24 -19.36
CA ASN A 29 -5.61 -0.57 -19.42
C ASN A 29 -5.27 -1.62 -18.36
N PHE A 30 -4.71 -2.75 -18.78
CA PHE A 30 -4.39 -3.88 -17.91
C PHE A 30 -3.02 -4.44 -18.24
N HIS A 31 -2.36 -5.02 -17.22
CA HIS A 31 -1.16 -5.83 -17.41
C HIS A 31 -1.18 -7.03 -16.46
N GLU A 32 -0.23 -7.93 -16.63
CA GLU A 32 0.01 -9.02 -15.68
C GLU A 32 0.95 -8.59 -14.57
N ILE A 33 0.69 -9.06 -13.36
CA ILE A 33 1.63 -9.05 -12.25
C ILE A 33 2.13 -10.47 -11.98
N GLU A 34 3.36 -10.58 -11.50
CA GLU A 34 3.94 -11.84 -11.00
C GLU A 34 4.14 -11.73 -9.49
N PHE A 35 3.56 -12.69 -8.75
CA PHE A 35 3.69 -12.76 -7.29
C PHE A 35 5.09 -13.23 -6.91
N VAL A 36 5.68 -12.58 -5.91
CA VAL A 36 6.94 -13.03 -5.33
C VAL A 36 6.66 -14.22 -4.42
N SER A 37 7.25 -15.37 -4.74
CA SER A 37 7.04 -16.60 -3.98
C SER A 37 7.41 -16.46 -2.51
N GLY A 38 6.59 -17.03 -1.62
CA GLY A 38 6.81 -17.01 -0.18
C GLY A 38 6.34 -15.75 0.54
N THR A 39 5.93 -14.70 -0.19
CA THR A 39 5.38 -13.48 0.41
C THR A 39 3.95 -13.69 0.91
N HIS A 40 3.49 -12.78 1.77
CA HIS A 40 2.13 -12.84 2.31
C HIS A 40 1.06 -12.68 1.21
N LEU A 41 1.29 -11.80 0.23
CA LEU A 41 0.40 -11.66 -0.92
C LEU A 41 0.29 -12.96 -1.72
N ALA A 42 1.42 -13.63 -1.99
CA ALA A 42 1.42 -14.92 -2.70
C ALA A 42 0.65 -16.02 -1.93
N GLN A 43 0.68 -16.00 -0.60
CA GLN A 43 -0.07 -16.94 0.25
C GLN A 43 -1.59 -16.72 0.18
N MET A 44 -2.04 -15.49 -0.06
CA MET A 44 -3.46 -15.18 -0.26
C MET A 44 -4.02 -15.75 -1.59
N TYR A 45 -3.14 -16.04 -2.55
CA TYR A 45 -3.52 -16.57 -3.88
C TYR A 45 -2.81 -17.90 -4.18
N PRO A 46 -3.10 -18.97 -3.42
CA PRO A 46 -2.39 -20.23 -3.54
C PRO A 46 -2.51 -20.82 -4.96
N GLY A 47 -1.38 -21.30 -5.50
CA GLY A 47 -1.28 -21.88 -6.82
C GLY A 47 -1.25 -20.86 -7.98
N ARG A 48 -1.41 -19.58 -7.73
CA ARG A 48 -1.28 -18.53 -8.75
C ARG A 48 0.14 -17.96 -8.76
N ARG A 49 0.77 -18.00 -9.91
CA ARG A 49 2.03 -17.32 -10.16
C ARG A 49 1.83 -15.91 -10.68
N ARG A 50 0.78 -15.69 -11.49
CA ARG A 50 0.46 -14.42 -12.13
C ARG A 50 -1.01 -14.10 -12.03
N ALA A 51 -1.32 -12.82 -12.15
CA ALA A 51 -2.68 -12.33 -12.25
C ALA A 51 -2.75 -11.07 -13.13
N ARG A 52 -3.90 -10.83 -13.73
CA ARG A 52 -4.17 -9.62 -14.49
C ARG A 52 -4.78 -8.57 -13.58
N VAL A 53 -4.25 -7.34 -13.64
CA VAL A 53 -4.72 -6.17 -12.86
C VAL A 53 -4.88 -4.96 -13.75
N ASN A 54 -5.65 -3.97 -13.32
CA ASN A 54 -5.71 -2.68 -14.02
C ASN A 54 -4.41 -1.88 -13.81
N SER A 55 -4.15 -0.93 -14.69
CA SER A 55 -2.95 -0.09 -14.62
C SER A 55 -3.25 1.32 -15.11
N ILE A 56 -3.28 2.27 -14.19
CA ILE A 56 -3.60 3.69 -14.46
C ILE A 56 -2.59 4.64 -13.84
N HIS A 57 -1.36 4.20 -13.63
CA HIS A 57 -0.29 4.95 -13.02
C HIS A 57 0.86 5.23 -14.00
N HIS A 58 1.50 6.39 -13.92
CA HIS A 58 2.71 6.74 -14.66
C HIS A 58 3.96 6.81 -13.77
N GLN A 59 3.76 6.81 -12.45
CA GLN A 59 4.81 6.73 -11.46
C GLN A 59 4.93 5.29 -10.93
N GLY A 60 6.09 4.93 -10.41
CA GLY A 60 6.31 3.62 -9.81
C GLY A 60 7.50 3.64 -8.86
N ILE A 61 7.66 2.60 -8.06
CA ILE A 61 8.76 2.48 -7.12
C ILE A 61 10.06 2.23 -7.89
N LYS A 62 11.04 3.16 -7.74
CA LYS A 62 12.39 3.04 -8.29
C LYS A 62 13.32 2.36 -7.31
N ARG A 63 13.31 2.80 -6.05
CA ARG A 63 14.09 2.22 -4.96
C ARG A 63 13.18 1.98 -3.77
N LEU A 64 13.06 0.72 -3.39
CA LEU A 64 12.23 0.34 -2.23
C LEU A 64 12.83 0.90 -0.93
N ALA A 65 11.96 1.32 -0.02
CA ALA A 65 12.37 1.71 1.32
C ALA A 65 12.86 0.48 2.12
N PRO A 66 13.86 0.63 3.02
CA PRO A 66 14.52 -0.51 3.68
C PRO A 66 13.58 -1.41 4.50
N ASP A 67 12.54 -0.83 5.10
CA ASP A 67 11.61 -1.57 5.96
C ASP A 67 10.54 -2.38 5.18
N PHE A 68 10.57 -2.31 3.86
CA PHE A 68 9.57 -2.96 3.01
C PHE A 68 10.14 -4.16 2.26
N GLU A 69 9.26 -5.00 1.79
CA GLU A 69 9.51 -6.07 0.84
C GLU A 69 8.56 -5.94 -0.34
N ILE A 70 8.99 -6.43 -1.49
CA ILE A 70 8.16 -6.46 -2.69
C ILE A 70 7.40 -7.78 -2.68
N GLU A 71 6.09 -7.72 -2.91
CA GLU A 71 5.22 -8.88 -2.96
C GLU A 71 4.75 -9.24 -4.37
N ALA A 72 4.79 -8.26 -5.31
CA ALA A 72 4.53 -8.50 -6.73
C ALA A 72 5.27 -7.48 -7.61
N PHE A 73 5.54 -7.90 -8.84
CA PHE A 73 6.10 -7.07 -9.91
C PHE A 73 5.18 -7.09 -11.13
N SER A 74 5.18 -6.04 -11.94
CA SER A 74 4.62 -6.09 -13.29
C SER A 74 5.40 -7.06 -14.18
N HIS A 75 4.72 -7.72 -15.10
CA HIS A 75 5.33 -8.64 -16.05
C HIS A 75 5.09 -8.16 -17.50
N PRO A 76 6.13 -8.05 -18.34
CA PRO A 76 7.51 -8.52 -18.14
C PRO A 76 8.50 -7.46 -17.63
N ASP A 77 8.08 -6.22 -17.38
CA ASP A 77 9.01 -5.09 -17.17
C ASP A 77 9.50 -4.90 -15.72
N VAL A 78 9.02 -5.70 -14.77
CA VAL A 78 9.57 -5.81 -13.41
C VAL A 78 9.54 -4.49 -12.62
N VAL A 79 8.44 -3.73 -12.71
CA VAL A 79 8.15 -2.60 -11.82
C VAL A 79 7.48 -3.15 -10.55
N PRO A 80 7.84 -2.71 -9.33
CA PRO A 80 7.15 -3.13 -8.12
C PRO A 80 5.68 -2.71 -8.14
N GLU A 81 4.79 -3.68 -7.96
CA GLU A 81 3.34 -3.52 -8.04
C GLU A 81 2.65 -3.73 -6.69
N ALA A 82 3.25 -4.52 -5.79
CA ALA A 82 2.78 -4.66 -4.43
C ALA A 82 3.95 -4.68 -3.45
N ILE A 83 3.76 -4.01 -2.32
CA ILE A 83 4.75 -3.95 -1.25
C ILE A 83 4.09 -4.14 0.10
N ARG A 84 4.85 -4.69 1.04
CA ARG A 84 4.44 -4.83 2.44
C ARG A 84 5.57 -4.37 3.35
N ARG A 85 5.23 -3.70 4.45
CA ARG A 85 6.21 -3.44 5.49
C ARG A 85 6.48 -4.74 6.26
N ARG A 86 7.78 -5.06 6.43
CA ARG A 86 8.19 -6.22 7.23
C ARG A 86 7.64 -6.12 8.65
N ALA A 87 7.13 -7.23 9.15
CA ALA A 87 6.62 -7.30 10.51
C ALA A 87 7.71 -6.92 11.52
N SER A 88 7.38 -6.04 12.44
CA SER A 88 8.27 -5.63 13.53
C SER A 88 7.43 -5.25 14.75
N PRO A 89 7.85 -5.59 15.97
CA PRO A 89 7.11 -5.24 17.19
C PRO A 89 6.83 -3.74 17.27
N GLY A 90 5.60 -3.38 17.63
CA GLY A 90 5.17 -1.99 17.80
C GLY A 90 4.97 -1.20 16.50
N ARG A 91 5.16 -1.81 15.33
CA ARG A 91 4.91 -1.17 14.04
C ARG A 91 3.59 -1.64 13.45
N GLY A 92 2.72 -0.70 13.06
CA GLY A 92 1.42 -1.00 12.46
C GLY A 92 1.53 -1.67 11.08
N TYR A 93 0.45 -2.27 10.64
CA TYR A 93 0.30 -2.84 9.31
C TYR A 93 0.41 -1.77 8.22
N ILE A 94 1.21 -2.05 7.18
CA ILE A 94 1.24 -1.29 5.92
C ILE A 94 1.39 -2.29 4.78
N ALA A 95 0.42 -2.32 3.88
CA ALA A 95 0.51 -2.95 2.58
C ALA A 95 0.01 -1.95 1.54
N ALA A 96 0.53 -2.03 0.32
CA ALA A 96 0.13 -1.17 -0.77
C ALA A 96 0.19 -1.93 -2.09
N THR A 97 -0.76 -1.62 -2.96
CA THR A 97 -0.80 -2.06 -4.35
C THR A 97 -0.65 -0.86 -5.28
N GLN A 98 -0.06 -1.05 -6.44
CA GLN A 98 0.07 -0.02 -7.45
C GLN A 98 -1.17 0.02 -8.36
N TRP A 99 -1.80 -1.16 -8.59
CA TRP A 99 -3.10 -1.22 -9.25
C TRP A 99 -4.20 -0.68 -8.32
N HIS A 100 -5.37 -0.45 -8.88
CA HIS A 100 -6.52 0.12 -8.23
C HIS A 100 -7.64 -0.94 -8.07
N PRO A 101 -7.72 -1.63 -6.92
CA PRO A 101 -8.77 -2.62 -6.66
C PRO A 101 -10.19 -2.08 -6.86
N GLU A 102 -10.40 -0.81 -6.56
CA GLU A 102 -11.71 -0.13 -6.66
C GLU A 102 -12.25 -0.02 -8.08
N PHE A 103 -11.38 -0.18 -9.10
CA PHE A 103 -11.78 -0.19 -10.51
C PHE A 103 -11.97 -1.61 -11.07
N HIS A 104 -11.74 -2.64 -10.29
CA HIS A 104 -12.05 -4.00 -10.70
C HIS A 104 -13.57 -4.17 -10.73
N THR A 105 -14.11 -4.20 -11.93
CA THR A 105 -15.47 -4.68 -12.18
C THR A 105 -15.46 -6.22 -12.07
N SER A 106 -16.64 -6.81 -11.95
CA SER A 106 -16.83 -8.29 -11.82
C SER A 106 -16.34 -9.11 -13.04
N ASP A 107 -15.32 -8.61 -13.76
CA ASP A 107 -14.68 -9.33 -14.85
C ASP A 107 -13.86 -10.49 -14.26
N SER A 108 -14.28 -11.72 -14.58
CA SER A 108 -13.63 -12.96 -14.13
C SER A 108 -12.16 -13.09 -14.53
N ASN A 109 -11.66 -12.21 -15.42
CA ASN A 109 -10.29 -12.22 -15.91
C ASN A 109 -9.33 -11.35 -15.07
N THR A 110 -9.83 -10.56 -14.14
CA THR A 110 -8.99 -9.76 -13.24
C THR A 110 -8.81 -10.44 -11.88
N LEU A 111 -7.81 -10.01 -11.13
CA LEU A 111 -7.57 -10.48 -9.79
C LEU A 111 -8.77 -10.17 -8.89
N ASP A 112 -9.24 -11.15 -8.12
CA ASP A 112 -10.18 -10.90 -7.03
C ASP A 112 -9.43 -10.27 -5.85
N ASP A 113 -9.72 -9.02 -5.54
CA ASP A 113 -9.07 -8.27 -4.46
C ASP A 113 -9.69 -8.49 -3.07
N THR A 114 -10.73 -9.32 -2.97
CA THR A 114 -11.39 -9.67 -1.70
C THR A 114 -10.41 -10.19 -0.64
N PRO A 115 -9.42 -11.05 -0.97
CA PRO A 115 -8.42 -11.48 0.01
C PRO A 115 -7.58 -10.33 0.58
N ILE A 116 -7.21 -9.34 -0.24
CA ILE A 116 -6.44 -8.16 0.18
C ILE A 116 -7.26 -7.31 1.16
N LEU A 117 -8.53 -7.08 0.84
CA LEU A 117 -9.44 -6.36 1.72
C LEU A 117 -9.63 -7.08 3.06
N ASN A 118 -9.82 -8.39 3.03
CA ASN A 118 -9.97 -9.19 4.25
C ASN A 118 -8.73 -9.17 5.12
N ASP A 119 -7.53 -9.22 4.53
CA ASP A 119 -6.26 -9.08 5.24
C ASP A 119 -6.16 -7.73 5.97
N PHE A 120 -6.50 -6.64 5.28
CA PHE A 120 -6.55 -5.30 5.88
C PHE A 120 -7.56 -5.22 7.03
N LEU A 121 -8.78 -5.71 6.86
CA LEU A 121 -9.82 -5.71 7.89
C LEU A 121 -9.40 -6.57 9.10
N GLY A 122 -8.74 -7.71 8.86
CA GLY A 122 -8.16 -8.55 9.90
C GLY A 122 -7.09 -7.80 10.72
N ALA A 123 -6.20 -7.08 10.03
CA ALA A 123 -5.18 -6.26 10.70
C ALA A 123 -5.80 -5.12 11.52
N CYS A 124 -6.86 -4.47 11.03
CA CYS A 124 -7.60 -3.45 11.78
C CYS A 124 -8.23 -4.02 13.05
N THR A 125 -8.82 -5.21 12.97
CA THR A 125 -9.43 -5.90 14.11
C THR A 125 -8.38 -6.27 15.16
N ALA A 126 -7.25 -6.83 14.74
CA ALA A 126 -6.14 -7.18 15.62
C ALA A 126 -5.56 -5.94 16.33
N ALA A 127 -5.38 -4.84 15.61
CA ALA A 127 -4.92 -3.58 16.18
C ALA A 127 -5.89 -3.01 17.23
N ARG A 128 -7.20 -3.15 16.99
CA ARG A 128 -8.23 -2.70 17.94
C ARG A 128 -8.22 -3.50 19.24
N VAL A 129 -7.98 -4.81 19.15
CA VAL A 129 -7.90 -5.69 20.32
C VAL A 129 -6.64 -5.40 21.16
N GLN A 130 -5.54 -5.02 20.50
CA GLN A 130 -4.27 -4.70 21.17
C GLN A 130 -4.21 -3.26 21.69
N ALA A 131 -5.13 -2.39 21.27
CA ALA A 131 -5.22 -1.04 21.81
C ALA A 131 -5.60 -1.12 23.29
N PRO A 132 -4.89 -0.43 24.21
CA PRO A 132 -5.31 -0.35 25.60
C PRO A 132 -6.73 0.18 25.65
N ALA A 133 -7.56 -0.39 26.52
CA ALA A 133 -8.93 0.06 26.71
C ALA A 133 -8.95 1.59 26.80
N PRO A 134 -9.92 2.29 26.19
CA PRO A 134 -9.94 3.75 26.14
C PRO A 134 -10.09 4.33 27.54
N GLY A 135 -8.96 4.43 28.25
CA GLY A 135 -8.86 5.06 29.56
C GLY A 135 -8.77 6.59 29.49
N HIS A 136 -8.77 7.14 28.30
CA HIS A 136 -8.72 8.60 28.10
C HIS A 136 -9.72 9.00 27.03
N SER A 137 -10.82 9.62 27.46
CA SER A 137 -11.77 10.31 26.62
C SER A 137 -11.02 11.27 25.66
N PRO A 138 -11.43 11.42 24.39
CA PRO A 138 -10.91 12.45 23.49
C PRO A 138 -10.93 13.86 24.09
N PHE A 139 -11.78 14.08 25.08
CA PHE A 139 -11.84 15.30 25.91
C PHE A 139 -10.57 15.49 26.77
N GLN A 140 -9.96 14.41 27.30
CA GLN A 140 -8.75 14.55 28.15
C GLN A 140 -7.48 14.86 27.34
N ILE A 141 -7.42 14.47 26.07
CA ILE A 141 -6.30 14.82 25.19
C ILE A 141 -6.35 16.32 24.84
N ARG A 142 -7.55 16.85 24.57
CA ARG A 142 -7.76 18.28 24.34
C ARG A 142 -7.41 19.13 25.56
N ASP A 143 -7.78 18.68 26.74
CA ASP A 143 -7.49 19.37 28.00
C ASP A 143 -6.00 19.38 28.34
N ARG A 144 -5.28 18.30 28.02
CA ARG A 144 -3.84 18.21 28.23
C ARG A 144 -3.07 19.13 27.26
N ALA A 145 -3.46 19.17 25.99
CA ALA A 145 -2.91 20.08 25.00
C ALA A 145 -3.19 21.55 25.34
N ALA A 146 -4.40 21.87 25.80
CA ALA A 146 -4.76 23.21 26.21
C ALA A 146 -3.99 23.66 27.47
N ARG A 147 -3.73 22.78 28.43
CA ARG A 147 -2.90 23.07 29.61
C ARG A 147 -1.44 23.33 29.23
N LEU A 148 -0.86 22.53 28.32
CA LEU A 148 0.51 22.72 27.86
C LEU A 148 0.69 24.03 27.09
N LEU A 149 -0.27 24.41 26.28
CA LEU A 149 -0.31 25.72 25.59
C LEU A 149 -0.41 26.90 26.56
N ARG A 150 -1.22 26.82 27.59
CA ARG A 150 -1.33 27.84 28.63
C ARG A 150 -0.03 28.00 29.44
N GLN A 151 0.64 26.89 29.76
CA GLN A 151 1.94 26.94 30.48
C GLN A 151 3.05 27.50 29.60
N ALA A 152 3.05 27.28 28.28
CA ALA A 152 4.01 27.87 27.37
C ALA A 152 3.83 29.39 27.22
N LEU A 153 2.58 29.88 27.20
CA LEU A 153 2.25 31.31 27.12
C LEU A 153 2.60 32.05 28.39
N LEU A 154 2.55 31.43 29.57
CA LEU A 154 2.86 32.07 30.86
C LEU A 154 4.37 32.13 31.16
N ARG A 155 5.23 31.46 30.39
CA ARG A 155 6.69 31.48 30.53
C ARG A 155 7.39 32.56 29.69
N ASN A 156 6.64 33.24 28.83
CA ASN A 156 7.17 34.28 27.92
C ASN A 156 6.75 35.73 28.34
N HIS A 157 6.39 35.92 29.60
CA HIS A 157 6.23 37.20 30.26
C HIS A 157 7.08 37.17 31.57
#